data_e73257f99ca97d3483dccaf736dae38f
#
_entry.id   e73257f99ca97d3483dccaf736dae38f
#
_cell.length_a   1.000
_cell.length_b   1.000
_cell.length_c   1.000
_cell.angle_alpha   90.00
_cell.angle_beta   90.00
_cell.angle_gamma   90.00
#
_symmetry.space_group_name_H-M   'P 1'
#
loop_
_entity.id
_entity.type
_entity.pdbx_description
1 polymer ?
#
loop_
_entity_poly.entity_id
_entity_poly.type
_entity_poly.pdbx_seq_one_letter_code
_entity_poly.pdbx_strand_id
1 'polypeptide(L)'
;MPQRKIIHIDMDAFYASVEQRDDPSLRGRPIAVGHDGPRGVVSTASYEARPYGVRSALPSVTARRLCPDLIFVPARFDVYKAVSQQVRDIFREYTELVEPLSLDEAFLDVTHERSATLVAREIKARIRRQTELTASAGVSVNKMLAKIASDYRKPDGLFTIAPSEVEAFVAALPVGRF
;
A
#
# COMPACT_ATOMS: atom_id res chain seq x y z
N MET A 1 -14.99 -24.98 12.27
CA MET A 1 -14.23 -23.74 12.57
C MET A 1 -14.80 -22.60 11.77
N PRO A 2 -14.91 -21.39 12.31
CA PRO A 2 -15.42 -20.24 11.55
C PRO A 2 -14.51 -19.97 10.34
N GLN A 3 -15.10 -19.50 9.23
CA GLN A 3 -14.37 -19.10 8.03
C GLN A 3 -13.45 -17.92 8.36
N ARG A 4 -12.15 -18.07 8.10
CA ARG A 4 -11.19 -16.98 8.33
C ARG A 4 -11.47 -15.78 7.46
N LYS A 5 -11.24 -14.59 8.03
CA LYS A 5 -11.40 -13.30 7.37
C LYS A 5 -10.13 -12.48 7.59
N ILE A 6 -9.31 -12.40 6.55
CA ILE A 6 -8.04 -11.69 6.56
C ILE A 6 -8.15 -10.44 5.70
N ILE A 7 -7.72 -9.31 6.25
CA ILE A 7 -7.54 -8.05 5.51
C ILE A 7 -6.05 -7.84 5.33
N HIS A 8 -5.62 -7.45 4.13
CA HIS A 8 -4.32 -6.85 3.87
C HIS A 8 -4.53 -5.37 3.57
N ILE A 9 -3.87 -4.51 4.33
CA ILE A 9 -3.84 -3.07 4.11
C ILE A 9 -2.46 -2.68 3.60
N ASP A 10 -2.41 -1.83 2.58
CA ASP A 10 -1.18 -1.34 1.96
C ASP A 10 -1.35 0.13 1.59
N MET A 11 -0.51 1.01 2.14
CA MET A 11 -0.54 2.44 1.88
C MET A 11 -0.12 2.73 0.44
N ASP A 12 -0.90 3.54 -0.27
CA ASP A 12 -0.65 3.86 -1.68
C ASP A 12 0.57 4.76 -1.85
N ALA A 13 1.61 4.27 -2.57
CA ALA A 13 2.87 4.98 -2.84
C ALA A 13 3.40 5.71 -1.57
N PHE A 14 3.52 5.00 -0.46
CA PHE A 14 3.55 5.53 0.90
C PHE A 14 4.49 6.73 1.10
N TYR A 15 5.80 6.56 0.90
CA TYR A 15 6.74 7.65 1.16
C TYR A 15 6.53 8.83 0.21
N ALA A 16 6.29 8.56 -1.07
CA ALA A 16 6.01 9.61 -2.05
C ALA A 16 4.72 10.37 -1.72
N SER A 17 3.69 9.66 -1.25
CA SER A 17 2.41 10.28 -0.84
C SER A 17 2.57 11.16 0.39
N VAL A 18 3.40 10.76 1.37
CA VAL A 18 3.74 11.61 2.52
C VAL A 18 4.43 12.90 2.07
N GLU A 19 5.39 12.80 1.14
CA GLU A 19 6.10 13.98 0.63
C GLU A 19 5.17 14.93 -0.14
N GLN A 20 4.28 14.39 -0.98
CA GLN A 20 3.28 15.20 -1.71
C GLN A 20 2.21 15.80 -0.79
N ARG A 21 1.90 15.16 0.34
CA ARG A 21 1.01 15.70 1.37
C ARG A 21 1.64 16.90 2.07
N ASP A 22 2.89 16.74 2.51
CA ASP A 22 3.62 17.71 3.32
C ASP A 22 4.15 18.90 2.50
N ASP A 23 4.46 18.67 1.22
CA ASP A 23 4.86 19.72 0.28
C ASP A 23 3.90 19.77 -0.93
N PRO A 24 2.92 20.69 -0.92
CA PRO A 24 1.96 20.83 -2.01
C PRO A 24 2.59 21.13 -3.39
N SER A 25 3.82 21.67 -3.44
CA SER A 25 4.53 21.93 -4.72
C SER A 25 4.90 20.65 -5.46
N LEU A 26 4.93 19.51 -4.77
CA LEU A 26 5.23 18.19 -5.34
C LEU A 26 3.97 17.46 -5.88
N ARG A 27 2.79 17.97 -5.59
CA ARG A 27 1.53 17.34 -6.02
C ARG A 27 1.37 17.41 -7.54
N GLY A 28 0.93 16.29 -8.13
CA GLY A 28 0.77 16.17 -9.58
C GLY A 28 2.09 16.06 -10.35
N ARG A 29 3.23 16.02 -9.67
CA ARG A 29 4.55 15.91 -10.29
C ARG A 29 5.14 14.52 -10.11
N PRO A 30 5.91 14.01 -11.10
CA PRO A 30 6.63 12.76 -10.93
C PRO A 30 7.75 12.92 -9.89
N ILE A 31 7.62 12.24 -8.76
CA ILE A 31 8.64 12.22 -7.71
C ILE A 31 9.09 10.80 -7.39
N ALA A 32 10.31 10.68 -6.91
CA ALA A 32 10.85 9.46 -6.32
C ALA A 32 11.50 9.80 -4.98
N VAL A 33 11.12 9.07 -3.95
CA VAL A 33 11.84 9.13 -2.67
C VAL A 33 13.04 8.21 -2.76
N GLY A 34 14.22 8.77 -2.48
CA GLY A 34 15.47 8.03 -2.57
C GLY A 34 16.67 8.94 -2.75
N HIS A 35 17.84 8.33 -2.91
CA HIS A 35 19.08 9.06 -3.16
C HIS A 35 19.31 9.24 -4.67
N ASP A 36 19.49 10.50 -5.07
CA ASP A 36 19.85 10.85 -6.45
C ASP A 36 21.36 10.76 -6.65
N GLY A 37 21.82 9.66 -7.16
CA GLY A 37 23.25 9.43 -7.39
C GLY A 37 23.57 8.10 -8.07
N PRO A 38 24.84 7.87 -8.44
CA PRO A 38 25.23 6.70 -9.21
C PRO A 38 24.91 5.35 -8.57
N ARG A 39 24.87 5.31 -7.23
CA ARG A 39 24.52 4.14 -6.42
C ARG A 39 23.14 4.28 -5.75
N GLY A 40 22.38 5.32 -6.11
CA GLY A 40 21.07 5.57 -5.56
C GLY A 40 20.04 4.58 -6.08
N VAL A 41 19.00 4.37 -5.27
CA VAL A 41 17.86 3.50 -5.56
C VAL A 41 16.57 4.23 -5.20
N VAL A 42 15.54 4.04 -6.00
CA VAL A 42 14.19 4.50 -5.73
C VAL A 42 13.59 3.66 -4.60
N SER A 43 13.23 4.29 -3.48
CA SER A 43 12.50 3.64 -2.41
C SER A 43 11.02 3.56 -2.73
N THR A 44 10.43 4.68 -3.18
CA THR A 44 9.02 4.75 -3.60
C THR A 44 8.88 5.76 -4.72
N ALA A 45 8.12 5.40 -5.76
CA ALA A 45 7.75 6.30 -6.85
C ALA A 45 6.30 6.77 -6.72
N SER A 46 6.06 8.06 -6.95
CA SER A 46 4.70 8.60 -7.04
C SER A 46 3.93 7.98 -8.20
N TYR A 47 2.60 8.03 -8.16
CA TYR A 47 1.77 7.52 -9.26
C TYR A 47 2.04 8.26 -10.57
N GLU A 48 2.39 9.55 -10.52
CA GLU A 48 2.76 10.35 -11.67
C GLU A 48 4.06 9.88 -12.36
N ALA A 49 4.97 9.25 -11.58
CA ALA A 49 6.22 8.71 -12.12
C ALA A 49 6.09 7.30 -12.71
N ARG A 50 5.11 6.52 -12.26
CA ARG A 50 4.92 5.11 -12.66
C ARG A 50 4.63 4.89 -14.14
N PRO A 51 3.88 5.74 -14.86
CA PRO A 51 3.68 5.60 -16.31
C PRO A 51 4.97 5.65 -17.13
N TYR A 52 6.01 6.29 -16.60
CA TYR A 52 7.35 6.32 -17.20
C TYR A 52 8.20 5.07 -16.90
N GLY A 53 7.65 4.11 -16.15
CA GLY A 53 8.37 2.91 -15.71
C GLY A 53 9.19 3.08 -14.44
N VAL A 54 9.08 4.22 -13.75
CA VAL A 54 9.76 4.45 -12.47
C VAL A 54 9.02 3.71 -11.35
N ARG A 55 9.76 2.86 -10.62
CA ARG A 55 9.21 2.00 -9.55
C ARG A 55 10.24 1.76 -8.46
N SER A 56 9.78 1.25 -7.32
CA SER A 56 10.66 0.86 -6.22
C SER A 56 11.72 -0.13 -6.67
N ALA A 57 12.87 -0.06 -6.02
CA ALA A 57 14.09 -0.82 -6.30
C ALA A 57 14.81 -0.48 -7.63
N LEU A 58 14.29 0.48 -8.42
CA LEU A 58 14.96 0.89 -9.65
C LEU A 58 16.20 1.73 -9.33
N PRO A 59 17.34 1.52 -10.01
CA PRO A 59 18.50 2.42 -9.88
C PRO A 59 18.14 3.86 -10.26
N SER A 60 18.60 4.84 -9.48
CA SER A 60 18.25 6.26 -9.69
C SER A 60 18.68 6.79 -11.05
N VAL A 61 19.84 6.34 -11.56
CA VAL A 61 20.32 6.68 -12.91
C VAL A 61 19.34 6.20 -13.99
N THR A 62 18.80 4.99 -13.83
CA THR A 62 17.79 4.45 -14.74
C THR A 62 16.47 5.21 -14.64
N ALA A 63 16.03 5.53 -13.42
CA ALA A 63 14.82 6.29 -13.18
C ALA A 63 14.86 7.68 -13.85
N ARG A 64 15.99 8.39 -13.75
CA ARG A 64 16.18 9.68 -14.45
C ARG A 64 16.11 9.56 -15.94
N ARG A 65 16.71 8.50 -16.50
CA ARG A 65 16.66 8.29 -17.95
C ARG A 65 15.25 8.02 -18.45
N LEU A 66 14.43 7.30 -17.66
CA LEU A 66 13.05 6.99 -18.01
C LEU A 66 12.12 8.20 -17.83
N CYS A 67 12.37 9.02 -16.83
CA CYS A 67 11.60 10.22 -16.52
C CYS A 67 12.53 11.40 -16.29
N PRO A 68 12.87 12.19 -17.33
CA PRO A 68 13.80 13.31 -17.21
C PRO A 68 13.36 14.39 -16.23
N ASP A 69 12.05 14.59 -16.06
CA ASP A 69 11.46 15.57 -15.14
C ASP A 69 11.28 15.02 -13.71
N LEU A 70 11.81 13.82 -13.40
CA LEU A 70 11.68 13.18 -12.12
C LEU A 70 12.37 13.99 -11.02
N ILE A 71 11.62 14.30 -9.96
CA ILE A 71 12.14 14.97 -8.77
C ILE A 71 12.52 13.92 -7.73
N PHE A 72 13.79 13.87 -7.35
CA PHE A 72 14.21 13.06 -6.21
C PHE A 72 14.03 13.83 -4.91
N VAL A 73 13.38 13.18 -3.94
CA VAL A 73 13.14 13.71 -2.59
C VAL A 73 13.89 12.82 -1.58
N PRO A 74 14.69 13.42 -0.70
CA PRO A 74 15.35 12.67 0.37
C PRO A 74 14.34 12.00 1.29
N ALA A 75 14.65 10.80 1.75
CA ALA A 75 13.77 10.05 2.65
C ALA A 75 13.75 10.66 4.06
N ARG A 76 12.55 10.81 4.64
CA ARG A 76 12.32 11.26 6.03
C ARG A 76 11.75 10.11 6.85
N PHE A 77 12.57 9.13 7.19
CA PHE A 77 12.11 7.91 7.87
C PHE A 77 11.47 8.14 9.24
N ASP A 78 11.85 9.18 9.95
CA ASP A 78 11.21 9.60 11.20
C ASP A 78 9.74 9.96 10.99
N VAL A 79 9.42 10.70 9.93
CA VAL A 79 8.04 11.04 9.55
C VAL A 79 7.26 9.80 9.11
N TYR A 80 7.86 8.94 8.27
CA TYR A 80 7.19 7.72 7.79
C TYR A 80 6.87 6.75 8.94
N LYS A 81 7.78 6.62 9.92
CA LYS A 81 7.54 5.82 11.13
C LYS A 81 6.40 6.38 11.97
N ALA A 82 6.34 7.71 12.13
CA ALA A 82 5.25 8.35 12.88
C ALA A 82 3.89 8.12 12.20
N VAL A 83 3.80 8.27 10.88
CA VAL A 83 2.56 7.99 10.13
C VAL A 83 2.21 6.49 10.21
N SER A 84 3.20 5.61 10.06
CA SER A 84 2.99 4.15 10.21
C SER A 84 2.41 3.81 11.57
N GLN A 85 2.88 4.47 12.65
CA GLN A 85 2.35 4.25 14.00
C GLN A 85 0.88 4.68 14.10
N GLN A 86 0.51 5.84 13.55
CA GLN A 86 -0.88 6.29 13.50
C GLN A 86 -1.79 5.26 12.79
N VAL A 87 -1.33 4.71 11.67
CA VAL A 87 -2.06 3.68 10.92
C VAL A 87 -2.21 2.40 11.74
N ARG A 88 -1.15 1.96 12.42
CA ARG A 88 -1.19 0.77 13.29
C ARG A 88 -2.11 0.93 14.49
N ASP A 89 -2.21 2.13 15.04
CA ASP A 89 -3.12 2.42 16.15
C ASP A 89 -4.57 2.30 15.68
N ILE A 90 -4.88 2.72 14.44
CA ILE A 90 -6.20 2.47 13.83
C ILE A 90 -6.48 0.96 13.74
N PHE A 91 -5.51 0.14 13.29
CA PHE A 91 -5.72 -1.30 13.16
C PHE A 91 -6.06 -1.98 14.49
N ARG A 92 -5.37 -1.58 15.57
CA ARG A 92 -5.55 -2.16 16.91
C ARG A 92 -6.94 -1.89 17.51
N GLU A 93 -7.66 -0.90 17.03
CA GLU A 93 -9.03 -0.68 17.45
C GLU A 93 -10.02 -1.73 16.90
N TYR A 94 -9.63 -2.48 15.87
CA TYR A 94 -10.47 -3.51 15.24
C TYR A 94 -10.05 -4.92 15.62
N THR A 95 -8.76 -5.16 15.84
CA THR A 95 -8.24 -6.48 16.21
C THR A 95 -6.87 -6.38 16.86
N GLU A 96 -6.62 -7.26 17.84
CA GLU A 96 -5.28 -7.48 18.41
C GLU A 96 -4.37 -8.29 17.46
N LEU A 97 -4.96 -9.02 16.50
CA LEU A 97 -4.26 -9.89 15.59
C LEU A 97 -3.79 -9.12 14.35
N VAL A 98 -2.81 -8.24 14.56
CA VAL A 98 -2.17 -7.44 13.53
C VAL A 98 -0.75 -7.96 13.29
N GLU A 99 -0.43 -8.28 12.04
CA GLU A 99 0.90 -8.70 11.59
C GLU A 99 1.47 -7.66 10.62
N PRO A 100 2.32 -6.74 11.09
CA PRO A 100 3.01 -5.79 10.23
C PRO A 100 4.04 -6.51 9.35
N LEU A 101 4.10 -6.17 8.07
CA LEU A 101 5.13 -6.64 7.13
C LEU A 101 6.20 -5.58 6.91
N SER A 102 5.80 -4.30 6.91
CA SER A 102 6.65 -3.14 6.68
C SER A 102 6.06 -1.91 7.37
N LEU A 103 6.55 -0.72 7.08
CA LEU A 103 5.98 0.53 7.58
C LEU A 103 4.60 0.83 6.98
N ASP A 104 4.32 0.32 5.79
CA ASP A 104 3.17 0.67 4.96
C ASP A 104 2.16 -0.46 4.77
N GLU A 105 2.47 -1.70 5.18
CA GLU A 105 1.56 -2.82 4.99
C GLU A 105 1.44 -3.73 6.22
N ALA A 106 0.25 -4.29 6.41
CA ALA A 106 -0.03 -5.26 7.46
C ALA A 106 -1.18 -6.20 7.09
N PHE A 107 -1.15 -7.39 7.69
CA PHE A 107 -2.31 -8.28 7.76
C PHE A 107 -3.09 -8.07 9.06
N LEU A 108 -4.42 -8.14 8.97
CA LEU A 108 -5.34 -8.11 10.09
C LEU A 108 -6.22 -9.37 10.02
N ASP A 109 -6.25 -10.15 11.11
CA ASP A 109 -7.24 -11.22 11.25
C ASP A 109 -8.47 -10.65 11.97
N VAL A 110 -9.55 -10.52 11.24
CA VAL A 110 -10.85 -10.02 11.71
C VAL A 110 -11.93 -11.09 11.61
N THR A 111 -11.55 -12.35 11.83
CA THR A 111 -12.45 -13.51 11.75
C THR A 111 -13.67 -13.37 12.68
N HIS A 112 -13.50 -12.70 13.83
CA HIS A 112 -14.56 -12.44 14.79
C HIS A 112 -15.58 -11.39 14.30
N GLU A 113 -15.23 -10.55 13.36
CA GLU A 113 -16.10 -9.51 12.83
C GLU A 113 -17.16 -10.07 11.88
N ARG A 114 -18.33 -9.43 11.85
CA ARG A 114 -19.43 -9.85 10.97
C ARG A 114 -19.05 -9.71 9.50
N SER A 115 -18.38 -8.63 9.11
CA SER A 115 -17.99 -8.33 7.74
C SER A 115 -16.60 -7.70 7.66
N ALA A 116 -15.62 -8.45 7.19
CA ALA A 116 -14.27 -7.94 6.97
C ALA A 116 -14.23 -6.84 5.90
N THR A 117 -15.08 -6.90 4.88
CA THR A 117 -15.16 -5.86 3.84
C THR A 117 -15.62 -4.52 4.40
N LEU A 118 -16.60 -4.51 5.32
CA LEU A 118 -17.02 -3.29 5.99
C LEU A 118 -15.93 -2.74 6.90
N VAL A 119 -15.26 -3.60 7.67
CA VAL A 119 -14.10 -3.22 8.50
C VAL A 119 -12.99 -2.61 7.65
N ALA A 120 -12.63 -3.24 6.52
CA ALA A 120 -11.61 -2.71 5.61
C ALA A 120 -11.98 -1.32 5.05
N ARG A 121 -13.26 -1.13 4.69
CA ARG A 121 -13.76 0.17 4.22
C ARG A 121 -13.66 1.24 5.30
N GLU A 122 -14.02 0.91 6.52
CA GLU A 122 -13.96 1.83 7.66
C GLU A 122 -12.50 2.19 8.00
N ILE A 123 -11.61 1.21 8.05
CA ILE A 123 -10.16 1.43 8.26
C ILE A 123 -9.61 2.40 7.20
N LYS A 124 -9.89 2.17 5.92
CA LYS A 124 -9.46 3.06 4.84
C LYS A 124 -9.97 4.49 5.02
N ALA A 125 -11.25 4.65 5.36
CA ALA A 125 -11.85 5.97 5.62
C ALA A 125 -11.18 6.67 6.81
N ARG A 126 -10.85 5.95 7.87
CA ARG A 126 -10.14 6.49 9.04
C ARG A 126 -8.71 6.87 8.72
N ILE A 127 -7.97 6.04 7.99
CA ILE A 127 -6.62 6.39 7.51
C ILE A 127 -6.66 7.71 6.76
N ARG A 128 -7.57 7.84 5.79
CA ARG A 128 -7.70 9.07 4.99
C ARG A 128 -8.01 10.29 5.85
N ARG A 129 -8.94 10.16 6.80
CA ARG A 129 -9.34 11.27 7.69
C ARG A 129 -8.23 11.69 8.65
N GLN A 130 -7.46 10.75 9.19
CA GLN A 130 -6.45 11.02 10.21
C GLN A 130 -5.08 11.37 9.63
N THR A 131 -4.73 10.84 8.45
CA THR A 131 -3.40 10.99 7.85
C THR A 131 -3.40 11.77 6.56
N GLU A 132 -4.56 12.06 5.96
CA GLU A 132 -4.72 12.65 4.62
C GLU A 132 -4.08 11.81 3.50
N LEU A 133 -3.81 10.53 3.77
CA LEU A 133 -3.26 9.57 2.82
C LEU A 133 -4.29 8.50 2.48
N THR A 134 -4.08 7.80 1.36
CA THR A 134 -4.91 6.67 0.98
C THR A 134 -4.21 5.33 1.20
N ALA A 135 -5.00 4.31 1.42
CA ALA A 135 -4.58 2.92 1.48
C ALA A 135 -5.47 2.06 0.59
N SER A 136 -4.90 1.00 0.06
CA SER A 136 -5.64 -0.06 -0.62
C SER A 136 -5.82 -1.26 0.29
N ALA A 137 -6.95 -1.95 0.18
CA ALA A 137 -7.29 -3.11 1.00
C ALA A 137 -7.69 -4.30 0.14
N GLY A 138 -7.20 -5.47 0.54
CA GLY A 138 -7.64 -6.75 0.02
C GLY A 138 -8.24 -7.59 1.14
N VAL A 139 -9.33 -8.29 0.86
CA VAL A 139 -10.04 -9.14 1.82
C VAL A 139 -10.20 -10.53 1.26
N SER A 140 -9.80 -11.55 2.00
CA SER A 140 -10.01 -12.94 1.62
C SER A 140 -9.89 -13.89 2.82
N VAL A 141 -9.85 -15.18 2.55
CA VAL A 141 -9.80 -16.27 3.54
C VAL A 141 -8.40 -16.58 4.06
N ASN A 142 -7.35 -16.05 3.43
CA ASN A 142 -5.96 -16.22 3.82
C ASN A 142 -5.11 -15.01 3.43
N LYS A 143 -3.87 -14.95 3.96
CA LYS A 143 -2.94 -13.83 3.75
C LYS A 143 -2.55 -13.66 2.29
N MET A 144 -2.24 -14.76 1.59
CA MET A 144 -1.82 -14.71 0.18
C MET A 144 -2.88 -14.05 -0.69
N LEU A 145 -4.11 -14.52 -0.61
CA LEU A 145 -5.23 -13.99 -1.41
C LEU A 145 -5.58 -12.55 -1.00
N ALA A 146 -5.55 -12.23 0.30
CA ALA A 146 -5.78 -10.86 0.76
C ALA A 146 -4.72 -9.90 0.21
N LYS A 147 -3.44 -10.31 0.18
CA LYS A 147 -2.35 -9.49 -0.40
C LYS A 147 -2.53 -9.32 -1.90
N ILE A 148 -2.81 -10.37 -2.64
CA ILE A 148 -3.09 -10.29 -4.09
C ILE A 148 -4.30 -9.37 -4.34
N ALA A 149 -5.36 -9.50 -3.55
CA ALA A 149 -6.57 -8.69 -3.67
C ALA A 149 -6.29 -7.18 -3.46
N SER A 150 -5.38 -6.83 -2.53
CA SER A 150 -5.07 -5.43 -2.24
C SER A 150 -4.45 -4.69 -3.43
N ASP A 151 -3.84 -5.39 -4.39
CA ASP A 151 -3.23 -4.81 -5.59
C ASP A 151 -4.22 -4.59 -6.74
N TYR A 152 -5.40 -5.22 -6.69
CA TYR A 152 -6.31 -5.26 -7.84
C TYR A 152 -6.90 -3.91 -8.26
N ARG A 153 -7.08 -3.00 -7.30
CA ARG A 153 -7.76 -1.73 -7.54
C ARG A 153 -6.98 -0.52 -7.00
N LYS A 154 -5.65 -0.64 -6.88
CA LYS A 154 -4.80 0.50 -6.50
C LYS A 154 -4.88 1.64 -7.52
N PRO A 155 -4.82 2.92 -7.09
CA PRO A 155 -4.81 3.39 -5.70
C PRO A 155 -6.20 3.49 -5.06
N ASP A 156 -6.23 3.65 -3.72
CA ASP A 156 -7.44 3.79 -2.90
C ASP A 156 -8.47 2.68 -3.13
N GLY A 157 -7.96 1.48 -3.46
CA GLY A 157 -8.78 0.34 -3.83
C GLY A 157 -9.32 -0.45 -2.64
N LEU A 158 -10.36 -1.23 -2.92
CA LEU A 158 -10.88 -2.27 -2.05
C LEU A 158 -11.36 -3.43 -2.92
N PHE A 159 -10.79 -4.60 -2.70
CA PHE A 159 -11.18 -5.81 -3.43
C PHE A 159 -11.34 -6.99 -2.46
N THR A 160 -12.46 -7.68 -2.58
CA THR A 160 -12.78 -8.87 -1.77
C THR A 160 -12.85 -10.09 -2.67
N ILE A 161 -12.13 -11.15 -2.29
CA ILE A 161 -12.27 -12.48 -2.87
C ILE A 161 -13.09 -13.30 -1.88
N ALA A 162 -14.37 -13.49 -2.18
CA ALA A 162 -15.28 -14.24 -1.32
C ALA A 162 -14.89 -15.72 -1.24
N PRO A 163 -15.21 -16.45 -0.15
CA PRO A 163 -14.88 -17.87 -0.02
C PRO A 163 -15.34 -18.73 -1.21
N SER A 164 -16.51 -18.42 -1.78
CA SER A 164 -17.08 -19.12 -2.95
C SER A 164 -16.35 -18.82 -4.26
N GLU A 165 -15.55 -17.75 -4.31
CA GLU A 165 -14.83 -17.31 -5.52
C GLU A 165 -13.37 -17.77 -5.54
N VAL A 166 -12.85 -18.27 -4.43
CA VAL A 166 -11.41 -18.57 -4.25
C VAL A 166 -10.89 -19.53 -5.31
N GLU A 167 -11.58 -20.64 -5.54
CA GLU A 167 -11.14 -21.67 -6.49
C GLU A 167 -11.04 -21.12 -7.91
N ALA A 168 -12.10 -20.47 -8.38
CA ALA A 168 -12.13 -19.86 -9.71
C ALA A 168 -11.10 -18.73 -9.86
N PHE A 169 -10.93 -17.92 -8.81
CA PHE A 169 -9.95 -16.83 -8.79
C PHE A 169 -8.53 -17.36 -8.89
N VAL A 170 -8.17 -18.36 -8.09
CA VAL A 170 -6.83 -18.97 -8.11
C VAL A 170 -6.54 -19.65 -9.45
N ALA A 171 -7.53 -20.38 -10.01
CA ALA A 171 -7.37 -21.03 -11.32
C ALA A 171 -7.12 -20.03 -12.47
N ALA A 172 -7.63 -18.80 -12.35
CA ALA A 172 -7.45 -17.74 -13.34
C ALA A 172 -6.17 -16.89 -13.13
N LEU A 173 -5.47 -17.05 -11.99
CA LEU A 173 -4.26 -16.27 -11.71
C LEU A 173 -3.08 -16.69 -12.58
N PRO A 174 -2.37 -15.74 -13.21
CA PRO A 174 -1.06 -16.04 -13.81
C PRO A 174 -0.06 -16.52 -12.76
N VAL A 175 0.77 -17.51 -13.12
CA VAL A 175 1.78 -18.11 -12.20
C VAL A 175 2.69 -17.06 -11.56
N GLY A 176 3.04 -15.99 -12.27
CA GLY A 176 3.89 -14.91 -11.76
C GLY A 176 3.24 -14.00 -10.70
N ARG A 177 2.02 -14.32 -10.27
CA ARG A 177 1.32 -13.59 -9.18
C ARG A 177 1.42 -14.29 -7.82
N PHE A 178 1.92 -15.51 -7.81
CA PHE A 178 2.15 -16.29 -6.59
C PHE A 178 3.47 -15.98 -5.92
#